data_360121b404f02ced6dc1bb798ccfd6b6
#
_entry.id   360121b404f02ced6dc1bb798ccfd6b6
#
_cell.length_a   1.000
_cell.length_b   1.000
_cell.length_c   1.000
_cell.angle_alpha   90.00
_cell.angle_beta   90.00
_cell.angle_gamma   90.00
#
_symmetry.space_group_name_H-M   'P 1'
#
loop_
_entity.id
_entity.type
_entity.pdbx_description
1 polymer ?
#
loop_
_entity_poly.entity_id
_entity_poly.type
_entity_poly.pdbx_seq_one_letter_code
_entity_poly.pdbx_strand_id
1 'polypeptide(L)'
;MGQLSGFVRVGRRWDGGDGGHAVVIGVGLAGLLAARVLAGHFERITVIDRDRLPDRPGFRPGVPQSRHLHVLLGRGLDCLEQLFPGFEADLVAAGAPVVEGADSLWLNAAGWCRRYRSPIRLLGATRELIEWQARARVTALDNVQVVEGREVVGLLADRRRDGVGGVRLGRRGGDAEVPADLVVDASGRNSRAPQWLAALGYQPPTQTSINPLLGYASRQYRIPAGFPADWRILVINAKPPGNSRAGALVPIEGGRWMVALVGAGRDYPPTDDAGFLEFARGLRSPLLYETIKDAEPLTPAHGYRQTDNRRRHFERLRRWPDRFVVIGDASCTFNPIYAQGMTVAAMTAVALDHRLRRHRRGSGLDLAGLSRRFQRQVARASAGAWTMATSEDLRYPWTEGARPDLPTRVMHRYADRVLEAANGNPEVNTAFVNVVNLKHPPTSLFRPGVLLPVLARRRDPPLTAPPVTRRADAART
;
A
#
# COMPACT_ATOMS: atom_id res chain seq x y z
N MET A 1 -31.95 22.73 18.64
CA MET A 1 -31.06 23.81 19.08
C MET A 1 -30.18 23.26 20.20
N GLY A 2 -28.93 22.97 19.91
CA GLY A 2 -27.95 22.45 20.86
C GLY A 2 -26.57 22.64 20.20
N GLN A 3 -25.90 23.72 20.60
CA GLN A 3 -24.60 24.13 20.07
C GLN A 3 -23.53 23.15 20.50
N LEU A 4 -22.91 22.46 19.55
CA LEU A 4 -21.61 21.81 19.72
C LEU A 4 -20.51 22.79 19.30
N SER A 5 -20.19 23.72 20.15
CA SER A 5 -18.99 24.56 20.06
C SER A 5 -17.84 23.87 20.78
N GLY A 6 -17.22 22.88 20.12
CA GLY A 6 -15.95 22.31 20.54
C GLY A 6 -14.77 23.19 20.10
N PHE A 7 -14.65 24.40 20.66
CA PHE A 7 -13.42 25.19 20.52
C PHE A 7 -12.28 24.50 21.30
N VAL A 8 -11.33 23.91 20.57
CA VAL A 8 -10.04 23.49 21.13
C VAL A 8 -9.36 24.74 21.71
N ARG A 9 -9.37 24.87 23.03
CA ARG A 9 -8.51 25.84 23.70
C ARG A 9 -7.06 25.46 23.44
N VAL A 10 -6.44 26.10 22.44
CA VAL A 10 -5.00 26.17 22.27
C VAL A 10 -4.49 27.12 23.37
N GLY A 11 -4.24 26.59 24.55
CA GLY A 11 -3.86 27.44 25.67
C GLY A 11 -3.49 26.67 26.92
N ARG A 12 -2.38 25.91 26.85
CA ARG A 12 -1.44 25.74 27.94
C ARG A 12 -0.04 25.64 27.34
N ARG A 13 0.86 26.52 27.76
CA ARG A 13 2.31 26.32 27.59
C ARG A 13 2.62 24.94 28.11
N TRP A 14 3.14 24.09 27.27
CA TRP A 14 3.59 22.77 27.67
C TRP A 14 4.99 22.91 28.28
N ASP A 15 5.06 22.77 29.59
CA ASP A 15 6.31 22.74 30.37
C ASP A 15 6.71 21.29 30.45
N GLY A 16 7.52 20.81 29.46
CA GLY A 16 8.16 19.49 29.34
C GLY A 16 8.01 18.52 30.52
N GLY A 17 6.83 17.91 30.69
CA GLY A 17 6.63 16.80 31.61
C GLY A 17 7.16 15.48 31.02
N ASP A 18 7.48 14.51 31.87
CA ASP A 18 8.22 13.27 31.53
C ASP A 18 7.60 12.34 30.46
N GLY A 19 6.45 12.66 29.89
CA GLY A 19 5.70 11.77 29.00
C GLY A 19 5.74 12.04 27.50
N GLY A 20 6.07 13.24 27.06
CA GLY A 20 6.24 13.60 25.66
C GLY A 20 4.97 13.70 24.82
N HIS A 21 5.04 14.55 23.76
CA HIS A 21 3.99 14.75 22.76
C HIS A 21 4.47 14.41 21.36
N ALA A 22 3.78 13.53 20.65
CA ALA A 22 4.04 13.24 19.26
C ALA A 22 2.95 13.81 18.34
N VAL A 23 3.36 14.36 17.21
CA VAL A 23 2.45 14.84 16.15
C VAL A 23 2.61 13.97 14.91
N VAL A 24 1.49 13.52 14.34
CA VAL A 24 1.42 12.78 13.08
C VAL A 24 0.69 13.64 12.05
N ILE A 25 1.30 13.82 10.89
CA ILE A 25 0.73 14.57 9.76
C ILE A 25 0.09 13.59 8.78
N GLY A 26 -1.23 13.61 8.67
CA GLY A 26 -2.03 12.75 7.80
C GLY A 26 -2.69 11.56 8.53
N VAL A 27 -3.99 11.37 8.29
CA VAL A 27 -4.84 10.27 8.82
C VAL A 27 -5.00 9.14 7.78
N GLY A 28 -4.12 9.04 6.79
CA GLY A 28 -4.04 7.86 5.93
C GLY A 28 -3.53 6.63 6.71
N LEU A 29 -3.57 5.44 6.10
CA LEU A 29 -3.17 4.21 6.80
C LEU A 29 -1.78 4.32 7.46
N ALA A 30 -0.79 4.91 6.79
CA ALA A 30 0.54 5.10 7.36
C ALA A 30 0.51 5.96 8.64
N GLY A 31 -0.28 7.03 8.66
CA GLY A 31 -0.42 7.90 9.83
C GLY A 31 -1.16 7.23 10.98
N LEU A 32 -2.23 6.49 10.68
CA LEU A 32 -2.96 5.70 11.69
C LEU A 32 -2.07 4.65 12.34
N LEU A 33 -1.27 3.92 11.54
CA LEU A 33 -0.34 2.93 12.08
C LEU A 33 0.79 3.56 12.89
N ALA A 34 1.29 4.73 12.48
CA ALA A 34 2.24 5.51 13.28
C ALA A 34 1.62 5.96 14.59
N ALA A 35 0.41 6.51 14.59
CA ALA A 35 -0.30 6.93 15.78
C ALA A 35 -0.50 5.76 16.77
N ARG A 36 -0.90 4.58 16.25
CA ARG A 36 -1.00 3.35 17.08
C ARG A 36 0.31 2.99 17.76
N VAL A 37 1.41 3.07 17.03
CA VAL A 37 2.74 2.80 17.60
C VAL A 37 3.10 3.85 18.64
N LEU A 38 2.96 5.13 18.30
CA LEU A 38 3.33 6.23 19.18
C LEU A 38 2.52 6.25 20.48
N ALA A 39 1.26 5.79 20.45
CA ALA A 39 0.42 5.69 21.63
C ALA A 39 1.00 4.79 22.73
N GLY A 40 1.88 3.85 22.39
CA GLY A 40 2.61 3.04 23.36
C GLY A 40 3.90 3.68 23.90
N HIS A 41 4.28 4.87 23.42
CA HIS A 41 5.56 5.49 23.73
C HIS A 41 5.46 6.95 24.19
N PHE A 42 4.38 7.65 23.92
CA PHE A 42 4.15 9.06 24.26
C PHE A 42 2.86 9.20 25.05
N GLU A 43 2.81 10.20 25.94
CA GLU A 43 1.60 10.50 26.73
C GLU A 43 0.49 11.11 25.87
N ARG A 44 0.85 11.83 24.81
CA ARG A 44 -0.11 12.50 23.94
C ARG A 44 0.28 12.37 22.50
N ILE A 45 -0.68 12.01 21.64
CA ILE A 45 -0.54 11.97 20.22
C ILE A 45 -1.59 12.88 19.59
N THR A 46 -1.17 13.79 18.72
CA THR A 46 -2.07 14.58 17.87
C THR A 46 -1.89 14.16 16.42
N VAL A 47 -2.95 13.63 15.81
CA VAL A 47 -2.98 13.29 14.37
C VAL A 47 -3.73 14.39 13.65
N ILE A 48 -3.10 15.02 12.66
CA ILE A 48 -3.65 16.20 11.96
C ILE A 48 -3.91 15.85 10.51
N ASP A 49 -5.14 16.09 10.03
CA ASP A 49 -5.48 15.91 8.61
C ASP A 49 -6.23 17.14 8.07
N ARG A 50 -5.97 17.44 6.80
CA ARG A 50 -6.67 18.51 6.08
C ARG A 50 -8.09 18.16 5.69
N ASP A 51 -8.42 16.87 5.59
CA ASP A 51 -9.74 16.38 5.29
C ASP A 51 -10.63 16.38 6.54
N ARG A 52 -11.95 16.41 6.33
CA ARG A 52 -12.91 15.91 7.29
C ARG A 52 -13.08 14.42 7.06
N LEU A 53 -13.09 13.65 8.13
CA LEU A 53 -13.13 12.21 8.07
C LEU A 53 -14.58 11.72 8.07
N PRO A 54 -14.95 10.77 7.21
CA PRO A 54 -16.31 10.23 7.20
C PRO A 54 -16.58 9.37 8.44
N ASP A 55 -17.81 9.41 8.95
CA ASP A 55 -18.24 8.65 10.14
C ASP A 55 -18.42 7.13 9.87
N ARG A 56 -18.32 6.72 8.61
CA ARG A 56 -18.43 5.34 8.14
C ARG A 56 -17.40 5.10 7.03
N PRO A 57 -17.16 3.84 6.60
CA PRO A 57 -16.32 3.59 5.43
C PRO A 57 -16.78 4.41 4.23
N GLY A 58 -15.89 5.24 3.68
CA GLY A 58 -16.25 6.16 2.61
C GLY A 58 -15.07 6.93 2.05
N PHE A 59 -15.29 7.47 0.85
CA PHE A 59 -14.33 8.27 0.12
C PHE A 59 -13.99 9.58 0.83
N ARG A 60 -12.72 10.02 0.71
CA ARG A 60 -12.29 11.37 1.07
C ARG A 60 -11.26 11.92 0.07
N PRO A 61 -11.23 13.26 -0.17
CA PRO A 61 -10.39 13.88 -1.21
C PRO A 61 -8.89 13.65 -1.03
N GLY A 62 -8.40 13.57 0.20
CA GLY A 62 -6.98 13.35 0.49
C GLY A 62 -6.47 11.95 0.12
N VAL A 63 -7.37 11.01 -0.16
CA VAL A 63 -7.04 9.62 -0.58
C VAL A 63 -7.80 9.27 -1.87
N PRO A 64 -7.54 9.96 -2.99
CA PRO A 64 -8.31 9.79 -4.23
C PRO A 64 -8.24 8.36 -4.78
N GLN A 65 -7.16 7.63 -4.48
CA GLN A 65 -6.98 6.24 -4.88
C GLN A 65 -7.89 5.25 -4.12
N SER A 66 -8.61 5.64 -3.06
CA SER A 66 -9.44 4.71 -2.27
C SER A 66 -10.57 4.06 -3.07
N ARG A 67 -11.03 4.71 -4.15
CA ARG A 67 -12.07 4.20 -5.07
C ARG A 67 -11.63 3.03 -5.94
N HIS A 68 -10.36 2.66 -5.87
CA HIS A 68 -9.78 1.63 -6.72
C HIS A 68 -9.54 0.33 -5.97
N LEU A 69 -9.21 -0.71 -6.73
CA LEU A 69 -8.83 -2.00 -6.17
C LEU A 69 -7.60 -1.85 -5.28
N HIS A 70 -7.74 -2.29 -4.05
CA HIS A 70 -6.65 -2.43 -3.10
C HIS A 70 -6.57 -3.87 -2.63
N VAL A 71 -5.36 -4.34 -2.44
CA VAL A 71 -5.08 -5.65 -1.86
C VAL A 71 -4.10 -5.45 -0.70
N LEU A 72 -4.46 -5.95 0.46
CA LEU A 72 -3.56 -6.03 1.60
C LEU A 72 -2.75 -7.32 1.46
N LEU A 73 -1.46 -7.19 1.10
CA LEU A 73 -0.60 -8.35 0.94
C LEU A 73 -0.38 -9.07 2.29
N GLY A 74 -0.09 -10.35 2.25
CA GLY A 74 0.02 -11.18 3.45
C GLY A 74 0.95 -10.61 4.53
N ARG A 75 2.10 -10.03 4.17
CA ARG A 75 2.97 -9.36 5.15
C ARG A 75 2.33 -8.12 5.76
N GLY A 76 1.52 -7.40 4.99
CA GLY A 76 0.77 -6.24 5.49
C GLY A 76 -0.24 -6.65 6.55
N LEU A 77 -0.98 -7.73 6.29
CA LEU A 77 -1.94 -8.28 7.26
C LEU A 77 -1.23 -8.75 8.54
N ASP A 78 -0.10 -9.47 8.44
CA ASP A 78 0.70 -9.87 9.61
C ASP A 78 1.11 -8.64 10.46
N CYS A 79 1.53 -7.54 9.82
CA CYS A 79 1.89 -6.31 10.53
C CYS A 79 0.68 -5.61 11.17
N LEU A 80 -0.47 -5.62 10.49
CA LEU A 80 -1.71 -5.07 11.05
C LEU A 80 -2.19 -5.88 12.26
N GLU A 81 -2.17 -7.20 12.19
CA GLU A 81 -2.48 -8.08 13.32
C GLU A 81 -1.52 -7.85 14.52
N GLN A 82 -0.24 -7.64 14.25
CA GLN A 82 0.73 -7.30 15.30
C GLN A 82 0.40 -5.96 16.00
N LEU A 83 -0.05 -4.95 15.23
CA LEU A 83 -0.37 -3.62 15.76
C LEU A 83 -1.79 -3.55 16.34
N PHE A 84 -2.71 -4.29 15.77
CA PHE A 84 -4.12 -4.35 16.12
C PHE A 84 -4.58 -5.81 16.20
N PRO A 85 -4.36 -6.53 17.31
CA PRO A 85 -4.81 -7.93 17.43
C PRO A 85 -6.31 -8.07 17.11
N GLY A 86 -6.66 -9.05 16.26
CA GLY A 86 -8.01 -9.29 15.79
C GLY A 86 -8.46 -8.40 14.61
N PHE A 87 -7.54 -7.70 13.92
CA PHE A 87 -7.88 -6.80 12.81
C PHE A 87 -8.50 -7.55 11.61
N GLU A 88 -7.99 -8.75 11.29
CA GLU A 88 -8.58 -9.61 10.24
C GLU A 88 -10.01 -9.99 10.62
N ALA A 89 -10.23 -10.39 11.86
CA ALA A 89 -11.55 -10.77 12.35
C ALA A 89 -12.57 -9.62 12.26
N ASP A 90 -12.15 -8.39 12.56
CA ASP A 90 -13.01 -7.22 12.42
C ASP A 90 -13.39 -6.95 10.96
N LEU A 91 -12.45 -7.08 10.03
CA LEU A 91 -12.73 -6.91 8.61
C LEU A 91 -13.69 -7.99 8.10
N VAL A 92 -13.50 -9.24 8.53
CA VAL A 92 -14.41 -10.35 8.21
C VAL A 92 -15.79 -10.11 8.79
N ALA A 93 -15.89 -9.66 10.04
CA ALA A 93 -17.17 -9.31 10.68
C ALA A 93 -17.88 -8.14 9.97
N ALA A 94 -17.10 -7.22 9.37
CA ALA A 94 -17.62 -6.16 8.51
C ALA A 94 -17.97 -6.63 7.09
N GLY A 95 -17.89 -7.93 6.81
CA GLY A 95 -18.31 -8.55 5.55
C GLY A 95 -17.22 -8.71 4.50
N ALA A 96 -15.95 -8.47 4.84
CA ALA A 96 -14.84 -8.70 3.93
C ALA A 96 -14.67 -10.20 3.65
N PRO A 97 -14.77 -10.67 2.39
CA PRO A 97 -14.60 -12.07 2.07
C PRO A 97 -13.12 -12.49 2.17
N VAL A 98 -12.90 -13.67 2.73
CA VAL A 98 -11.61 -14.36 2.70
C VAL A 98 -11.58 -15.29 1.49
N VAL A 99 -10.53 -15.19 0.67
CA VAL A 99 -10.35 -16.00 -0.54
C VAL A 99 -9.03 -16.77 -0.46
N GLU A 100 -9.09 -18.06 -0.67
CA GLU A 100 -7.91 -18.91 -0.74
C GLU A 100 -7.23 -18.85 -2.11
N GLY A 101 -5.95 -19.15 -2.17
CA GLY A 101 -5.19 -19.15 -3.42
C GLY A 101 -5.78 -20.09 -4.48
N ALA A 102 -6.34 -21.24 -4.05
CA ALA A 102 -7.01 -22.19 -4.92
C ALA A 102 -8.29 -21.65 -5.58
N ASP A 103 -8.91 -20.61 -5.01
CA ASP A 103 -10.11 -19.97 -5.56
C ASP A 103 -9.76 -18.81 -6.50
N SER A 104 -8.50 -18.69 -6.90
CA SER A 104 -8.04 -17.63 -7.78
C SER A 104 -7.66 -18.16 -9.16
N LEU A 105 -8.14 -17.49 -10.21
CA LEU A 105 -7.64 -17.65 -11.57
C LEU A 105 -6.61 -16.57 -11.88
N TRP A 106 -5.44 -17.00 -12.31
CA TRP A 106 -4.35 -16.08 -12.61
C TRP A 106 -3.73 -16.37 -13.98
N LEU A 107 -3.93 -15.45 -14.92
CA LEU A 107 -3.22 -15.41 -16.21
C LEU A 107 -2.04 -14.47 -16.06
N ASN A 108 -0.85 -15.02 -15.79
CA ASN A 108 0.39 -14.25 -15.74
C ASN A 108 1.07 -14.18 -17.14
N ALA A 109 2.25 -13.56 -17.21
CA ALA A 109 2.96 -13.41 -18.48
C ALA A 109 3.32 -14.75 -19.16
N ALA A 110 3.48 -15.84 -18.38
CA ALA A 110 3.84 -17.16 -18.85
C ALA A 110 2.64 -18.06 -19.22
N GLY A 111 1.40 -17.63 -18.92
CA GLY A 111 0.18 -18.42 -19.20
C GLY A 111 -0.72 -18.53 -17.96
N TRP A 112 -1.73 -19.39 -18.02
CA TRP A 112 -2.59 -19.67 -16.87
C TRP A 112 -1.82 -20.45 -15.81
N CYS A 113 -1.88 -19.94 -14.56
CA CYS A 113 -1.33 -20.62 -13.39
C CYS A 113 -2.25 -21.76 -12.97
N ARG A 114 -1.70 -22.93 -12.63
CA ARG A 114 -2.47 -24.00 -11.99
C ARG A 114 -2.95 -23.53 -10.61
N ARG A 115 -4.09 -24.01 -10.18
CA ARG A 115 -4.68 -23.67 -8.88
C ARG A 115 -4.05 -24.53 -7.80
N TYR A 116 -3.34 -23.89 -6.89
CA TYR A 116 -2.68 -24.55 -5.77
C TYR A 116 -3.30 -24.10 -4.45
N ARG A 117 -3.41 -25.00 -3.50
CA ARG A 117 -3.64 -24.59 -2.10
C ARG A 117 -2.46 -23.76 -1.64
N SER A 118 -2.72 -22.65 -0.99
CA SER A 118 -1.71 -21.72 -0.49
C SER A 118 -2.02 -21.35 0.96
N PRO A 119 -1.01 -21.23 1.82
CA PRO A 119 -1.21 -20.71 3.16
C PRO A 119 -1.54 -19.21 3.15
N ILE A 120 -1.38 -18.54 2.01
CA ILE A 120 -1.73 -17.13 1.84
C ILE A 120 -3.19 -17.04 1.45
N ARG A 121 -3.97 -16.40 2.33
CA ARG A 121 -5.35 -16.01 2.08
C ARG A 121 -5.36 -14.54 1.68
N LEU A 122 -6.25 -14.18 0.77
CA LEU A 122 -6.50 -12.82 0.36
C LEU A 122 -7.78 -12.33 1.01
N LEU A 123 -7.70 -11.17 1.66
CA LEU A 123 -8.85 -10.51 2.26
C LEU A 123 -9.36 -9.45 1.28
N GLY A 124 -10.58 -9.62 0.80
CA GLY A 124 -11.22 -8.71 -0.13
C GLY A 124 -11.93 -7.58 0.63
N ALA A 125 -11.25 -6.45 0.78
CA ALA A 125 -11.79 -5.30 1.47
C ALA A 125 -11.47 -4.02 0.70
N THR A 126 -12.41 -3.07 0.68
CA THR A 126 -12.12 -1.74 0.14
C THR A 126 -11.08 -1.04 1.00
N ARG A 127 -10.33 -0.13 0.39
CA ARG A 127 -9.42 0.76 1.11
C ARG A 127 -10.15 1.58 2.18
N GLU A 128 -11.37 1.95 1.91
CA GLU A 128 -12.23 2.72 2.78
C GLU A 128 -12.56 1.94 4.05
N LEU A 129 -12.89 0.65 3.93
CA LEU A 129 -13.16 -0.22 5.07
C LEU A 129 -11.88 -0.45 5.91
N ILE A 130 -10.75 -0.76 5.25
CA ILE A 130 -9.46 -0.98 5.94
C ILE A 130 -9.05 0.27 6.74
N GLU A 131 -9.14 1.45 6.13
CA GLU A 131 -8.75 2.71 6.79
C GLU A 131 -9.71 3.06 7.93
N TRP A 132 -11.02 2.84 7.73
CA TRP A 132 -12.03 3.09 8.76
C TRP A 132 -11.83 2.20 10.00
N GLN A 133 -11.60 0.91 9.81
CA GLN A 133 -11.32 -0.02 10.92
C GLN A 133 -10.04 0.38 11.69
N ALA A 134 -8.97 0.71 10.98
CA ALA A 134 -7.74 1.18 11.63
C ALA A 134 -7.99 2.49 12.41
N ARG A 135 -8.76 3.42 11.83
CA ARG A 135 -9.11 4.68 12.47
C ARG A 135 -9.95 4.47 13.72
N ALA A 136 -11.00 3.63 13.65
CA ALA A 136 -11.85 3.34 14.80
C ALA A 136 -11.03 2.84 16.00
N ARG A 137 -10.06 1.96 15.75
CA ARG A 137 -9.17 1.45 16.81
C ARG A 137 -8.16 2.48 17.32
N VAL A 138 -7.71 3.40 16.47
CA VAL A 138 -6.78 4.48 16.87
C VAL A 138 -7.49 5.55 17.67
N THR A 139 -8.70 5.95 17.26
CA THR A 139 -9.49 6.98 17.96
C THR A 139 -10.07 6.50 19.30
N ALA A 140 -10.10 5.19 19.53
CA ALA A 140 -10.48 4.61 20.82
C ALA A 140 -9.35 4.64 21.87
N LEU A 141 -8.13 5.09 21.51
CA LEU A 141 -7.03 5.22 22.45
C LEU A 141 -7.13 6.57 23.19
N ASP A 142 -7.09 6.54 24.51
CA ASP A 142 -7.32 7.72 25.38
C ASP A 142 -6.31 8.85 25.15
N ASN A 143 -5.09 8.50 24.74
CA ASN A 143 -4.00 9.45 24.51
C ASN A 143 -3.86 9.92 23.06
N VAL A 144 -4.82 9.57 22.15
CA VAL A 144 -4.80 9.96 20.74
C VAL A 144 -5.93 10.96 20.47
N GLN A 145 -5.57 12.12 19.95
CA GLN A 145 -6.50 13.14 19.45
C GLN A 145 -6.35 13.31 17.94
N VAL A 146 -7.45 13.25 17.21
CA VAL A 146 -7.50 13.56 15.78
C VAL A 146 -8.02 14.98 15.57
N VAL A 147 -7.29 15.78 14.79
CA VAL A 147 -7.62 17.17 14.43
C VAL A 147 -7.88 17.21 12.92
N GLU A 148 -9.14 17.35 12.58
CA GLU A 148 -9.63 17.34 11.20
C GLU A 148 -9.76 18.74 10.59
N GLY A 149 -9.70 18.82 9.25
CA GLY A 149 -9.89 20.07 8.53
C GLY A 149 -8.77 21.08 8.74
N ARG A 150 -7.59 20.65 9.21
CA ARG A 150 -6.43 21.50 9.46
C ARG A 150 -5.22 21.01 8.66
N GLU A 151 -4.62 21.95 7.92
CA GLU A 151 -3.43 21.65 7.12
C GLU A 151 -2.16 22.04 7.87
N VAL A 152 -1.19 21.13 7.91
CA VAL A 152 0.17 21.47 8.33
C VAL A 152 0.88 22.15 7.17
N VAL A 153 1.34 23.39 7.40
CA VAL A 153 1.98 24.23 6.38
C VAL A 153 3.48 24.37 6.58
N GLY A 154 4.02 23.95 7.73
CA GLY A 154 5.44 24.02 8.03
C GLY A 154 5.83 23.25 9.28
N LEU A 155 7.15 23.08 9.44
CA LEU A 155 7.76 22.57 10.66
C LEU A 155 8.29 23.74 11.49
N LEU A 156 8.30 23.57 12.81
CA LEU A 156 8.93 24.50 13.77
C LEU A 156 10.34 23.97 14.10
N ALA A 157 11.33 24.85 14.11
CA ALA A 157 12.63 24.50 14.66
C ALA A 157 12.53 24.29 16.17
N ASP A 158 13.31 23.39 16.74
CA ASP A 158 13.46 23.29 18.19
C ASP A 158 14.28 24.47 18.74
N ARG A 159 14.38 24.57 20.08
CA ARG A 159 15.12 25.67 20.73
C ARG A 159 16.60 25.69 20.36
N ARG A 160 17.22 24.55 20.04
CA ARG A 160 18.65 24.42 19.67
C ARG A 160 18.86 24.60 18.16
N ARG A 161 17.79 24.64 17.36
CA ARG A 161 17.80 24.70 15.88
C ARG A 161 18.54 23.55 15.21
N ASP A 162 18.66 22.40 15.88
CA ASP A 162 19.25 21.18 15.32
C ASP A 162 18.20 20.09 15.08
N GLY A 163 16.93 20.33 15.43
CA GLY A 163 15.80 19.43 15.28
C GLY A 163 14.48 20.14 15.01
N VAL A 164 13.43 19.34 14.97
CA VAL A 164 12.04 19.78 14.83
C VAL A 164 11.38 19.82 16.21
N GLY A 165 10.81 20.98 16.57
CA GLY A 165 10.10 21.22 17.82
C GLY A 165 8.57 21.26 17.70
N GLY A 166 8.02 20.97 16.50
CA GLY A 166 6.56 20.97 16.30
C GLY A 166 6.18 21.27 14.86
N VAL A 167 4.89 21.60 14.66
CA VAL A 167 4.31 21.93 13.37
C VAL A 167 3.54 23.24 13.39
N ARG A 168 3.47 23.91 12.24
CA ARG A 168 2.64 25.10 12.01
C ARG A 168 1.42 24.70 11.20
N LEU A 169 0.25 25.09 11.69
CA LEU A 169 -1.04 24.91 11.01
C LEU A 169 -1.39 26.16 10.20
N GLY A 170 -2.01 25.95 9.01
CA GLY A 170 -2.43 27.04 8.14
C GLY A 170 -3.78 27.63 8.54
N ARG A 171 -4.17 28.72 7.83
CA ARG A 171 -5.23 29.69 8.16
C ARG A 171 -6.67 29.19 8.30
N ARG A 172 -7.05 28.00 7.88
CA ARG A 172 -8.41 27.51 8.16
C ARG A 172 -8.57 27.30 9.67
N GLY A 173 -9.17 28.30 10.36
CA GLY A 173 -9.32 28.35 11.81
C GLY A 173 -8.19 29.10 12.54
N GLY A 174 -7.41 29.96 11.83
CA GLY A 174 -6.28 30.74 12.34
C GLY A 174 -4.96 29.99 12.27
N ASP A 175 -3.86 30.74 12.19
CA ASP A 175 -2.51 30.19 12.31
C ASP A 175 -2.29 29.73 13.74
N ALA A 176 -1.75 28.52 13.92
CA ALA A 176 -1.45 27.97 15.22
C ALA A 176 -0.17 27.14 15.16
N GLU A 177 0.56 27.12 16.26
CA GLU A 177 1.72 26.25 16.42
C GLU A 177 1.37 25.13 17.38
N VAL A 178 1.79 23.91 17.03
CA VAL A 178 1.62 22.72 17.85
C VAL A 178 3.02 22.20 18.19
N PRO A 179 3.51 22.47 19.40
CA PRO A 179 4.78 21.94 19.88
C PRO A 179 4.75 20.42 19.97
N ALA A 180 5.86 19.77 19.65
CA ALA A 180 5.98 18.31 19.72
C ALA A 180 7.43 17.86 19.94
N ASP A 181 7.60 16.72 20.62
CA ASP A 181 8.90 16.06 20.79
C ASP A 181 9.26 15.18 19.62
N LEU A 182 8.26 14.70 18.88
CA LEU A 182 8.45 13.95 17.65
C LEU A 182 7.37 14.33 16.63
N VAL A 183 7.77 14.61 15.41
CA VAL A 183 6.88 14.83 14.28
C VAL A 183 7.05 13.72 13.27
N VAL A 184 5.94 13.06 12.88
CA VAL A 184 5.89 12.02 11.85
C VAL A 184 5.14 12.56 10.65
N ASP A 185 5.82 12.71 9.52
CA ASP A 185 5.16 13.02 8.25
C ASP A 185 4.68 11.74 7.57
N ALA A 186 3.37 11.55 7.58
CA ALA A 186 2.62 10.51 6.86
C ALA A 186 1.61 11.14 5.87
N SER A 187 1.88 12.36 5.39
CA SER A 187 0.98 13.14 4.55
C SER A 187 0.84 12.63 3.10
N GLY A 188 1.49 11.50 2.80
CA GLY A 188 1.34 10.76 1.57
C GLY A 188 2.14 11.33 0.40
N ARG A 189 1.73 10.95 -0.82
CA ARG A 189 2.43 11.24 -2.07
C ARG A 189 2.81 12.71 -2.26
N ASN A 190 1.92 13.62 -1.84
CA ASN A 190 2.09 15.06 -1.98
C ASN A 190 2.74 15.74 -0.77
N SER A 191 3.47 14.96 0.05
CA SER A 191 4.21 15.48 1.20
C SER A 191 5.11 16.66 0.82
N ARG A 192 5.06 17.68 1.65
CA ARG A 192 5.87 18.90 1.55
C ARG A 192 7.15 18.81 2.41
N ALA A 193 7.51 17.64 2.93
CA ALA A 193 8.72 17.45 3.73
C ALA A 193 10.00 18.02 3.07
N PRO A 194 10.24 17.86 1.74
CA PRO A 194 11.39 18.46 1.11
C PRO A 194 11.45 19.99 1.23
N GLN A 195 10.30 20.66 1.05
CA GLN A 195 10.17 22.12 1.18
C GLN A 195 10.32 22.56 2.64
N TRP A 196 9.73 21.81 3.58
CA TRP A 196 9.86 22.13 5.00
C TRP A 196 11.30 21.97 5.50
N LEU A 197 12.01 20.94 5.03
CA LEU A 197 13.43 20.75 5.33
C LEU A 197 14.27 21.91 4.79
N ALA A 198 14.01 22.34 3.55
CA ALA A 198 14.70 23.49 2.96
C ALA A 198 14.45 24.78 3.76
N ALA A 199 13.22 25.02 4.21
CA ALA A 199 12.87 26.18 5.04
C ALA A 199 13.57 26.19 6.41
N LEU A 200 13.95 25.02 6.93
CA LEU A 200 14.75 24.87 8.14
C LEU A 200 16.26 24.86 7.88
N GLY A 201 16.73 25.09 6.65
CA GLY A 201 18.16 25.11 6.28
C GLY A 201 18.79 23.72 6.07
N TYR A 202 17.98 22.69 5.88
CA TYR A 202 18.44 21.36 5.49
C TYR A 202 18.38 21.17 3.98
N GLN A 203 19.24 20.33 3.43
CA GLN A 203 19.15 19.96 2.03
C GLN A 203 17.91 19.11 1.79
N PRO A 204 17.09 19.38 0.74
CA PRO A 204 16.04 18.48 0.32
C PRO A 204 16.61 17.14 -0.19
N PRO A 205 15.89 16.01 -0.05
CA PRO A 205 16.35 14.73 -0.55
C PRO A 205 16.38 14.71 -2.08
N THR A 206 17.33 14.00 -2.65
CA THR A 206 17.24 13.61 -4.06
C THR A 206 16.04 12.67 -4.27
N GLN A 207 15.50 12.66 -5.48
CA GLN A 207 14.34 11.84 -5.83
C GLN A 207 14.64 10.98 -7.05
N THR A 208 14.19 9.72 -7.02
CA THR A 208 14.12 8.85 -8.18
C THR A 208 12.67 8.63 -8.54
N SER A 209 12.33 8.76 -9.82
CA SER A 209 10.99 8.46 -10.36
C SER A 209 11.12 7.51 -11.54
N ILE A 210 10.28 6.46 -11.56
CA ILE A 210 10.13 5.50 -12.65
C ILE A 210 8.66 5.47 -13.04
N ASN A 211 8.36 5.85 -14.28
CA ASN A 211 7.00 6.04 -14.74
C ASN A 211 6.72 5.22 -16.02
N PRO A 212 5.96 4.12 -15.93
CA PRO A 212 5.57 3.32 -17.08
C PRO A 212 4.43 3.95 -17.90
N LEU A 213 4.03 5.20 -17.59
CA LEU A 213 2.88 5.88 -18.19
C LEU A 213 1.60 5.04 -18.08
N LEU A 214 1.38 4.49 -16.88
CA LEU A 214 0.28 3.60 -16.59
C LEU A 214 -0.91 4.39 -16.05
N GLY A 215 -2.11 3.98 -16.43
CA GLY A 215 -3.35 4.42 -15.83
C GLY A 215 -4.27 3.24 -15.59
N TYR A 216 -5.22 3.42 -14.69
CA TYR A 216 -6.23 2.41 -14.44
C TYR A 216 -7.60 3.04 -14.22
N ALA A 217 -8.64 2.24 -14.50
CA ALA A 217 -10.02 2.56 -14.15
C ALA A 217 -10.60 1.43 -13.31
N SER A 218 -11.38 1.79 -12.30
CA SER A 218 -12.03 0.81 -11.42
C SER A 218 -13.50 1.08 -11.27
N ARG A 219 -14.28 -0.01 -11.14
CA ARG A 219 -15.74 0.01 -11.00
C ARG A 219 -16.19 -1.10 -10.08
N GLN A 220 -17.24 -0.84 -9.31
CA GLN A 220 -17.88 -1.88 -8.49
C GLN A 220 -19.09 -2.46 -9.22
N TYR A 221 -19.26 -3.77 -9.09
CA TYR A 221 -20.39 -4.53 -9.62
C TYR A 221 -21.05 -5.35 -8.52
N ARG A 222 -22.36 -5.60 -8.64
CA ARG A 222 -23.04 -6.58 -7.82
C ARG A 222 -22.62 -7.99 -8.23
N ILE A 223 -22.33 -8.85 -7.28
CA ILE A 223 -22.13 -10.26 -7.57
C ILE A 223 -23.50 -10.86 -7.94
N PRO A 224 -23.69 -11.42 -9.15
CA PRO A 224 -24.95 -12.04 -9.53
C PRO A 224 -25.33 -13.19 -8.59
N ALA A 225 -26.59 -13.28 -8.22
CA ALA A 225 -27.08 -14.40 -7.41
C ALA A 225 -26.84 -15.71 -8.17
N GLY A 226 -26.28 -16.72 -7.48
CA GLY A 226 -25.97 -18.01 -8.09
C GLY A 226 -24.82 -17.98 -9.10
N PHE A 227 -23.91 -17.01 -9.03
CA PHE A 227 -22.73 -16.97 -9.90
C PHE A 227 -22.06 -18.36 -9.97
N PRO A 228 -22.00 -18.98 -11.16
CA PRO A 228 -21.73 -20.43 -11.27
C PRO A 228 -20.24 -20.80 -11.27
N ALA A 229 -19.33 -19.82 -11.19
CA ALA A 229 -17.90 -20.08 -11.24
C ALA A 229 -17.38 -20.74 -9.96
N ASP A 230 -16.41 -21.63 -10.13
CA ASP A 230 -15.67 -22.27 -9.04
C ASP A 230 -14.47 -21.45 -8.55
N TRP A 231 -14.36 -20.23 -9.02
CA TRP A 231 -13.34 -19.25 -8.64
C TRP A 231 -14.00 -17.97 -8.12
N ARG A 232 -13.23 -17.20 -7.34
CA ARG A 232 -13.70 -15.95 -6.71
C ARG A 232 -12.86 -14.74 -7.09
N ILE A 233 -11.59 -14.95 -7.49
CA ILE A 233 -10.68 -13.90 -7.95
C ILE A 233 -10.24 -14.22 -9.36
N LEU A 234 -10.21 -13.19 -10.21
CA LEU A 234 -9.63 -13.29 -11.55
C LEU A 234 -8.58 -12.19 -11.72
N VAL A 235 -7.37 -12.58 -12.11
CA VAL A 235 -6.28 -11.65 -12.46
C VAL A 235 -5.77 -11.99 -13.85
N ILE A 236 -5.79 -11.02 -14.74
CA ILE A 236 -5.23 -11.10 -16.10
C ILE A 236 -4.11 -10.06 -16.19
N ASN A 237 -2.86 -10.51 -16.10
CA ASN A 237 -1.71 -9.63 -16.20
C ASN A 237 -1.41 -9.25 -17.66
N ALA A 238 -0.85 -8.07 -17.84
CA ALA A 238 -0.16 -7.70 -19.08
C ALA A 238 1.00 -8.67 -19.40
N LYS A 239 1.50 -8.61 -20.61
CA LYS A 239 2.72 -9.35 -21.04
C LYS A 239 3.69 -8.37 -21.70
N PRO A 240 4.47 -7.63 -20.90
CA PRO A 240 5.46 -6.70 -21.45
C PRO A 240 6.49 -7.40 -22.35
N PRO A 241 7.02 -6.75 -23.39
CA PRO A 241 6.63 -5.44 -23.89
C PRO A 241 5.43 -5.45 -24.84
N GLY A 242 4.99 -6.62 -25.31
CA GLY A 242 4.04 -6.78 -26.41
C GLY A 242 2.57 -6.53 -26.05
N ASN A 243 2.21 -6.53 -24.77
CA ASN A 243 0.85 -6.26 -24.31
C ASN A 243 0.89 -5.40 -23.04
N SER A 244 0.16 -4.27 -23.08
CA SER A 244 0.11 -3.25 -22.02
C SER A 244 -1.09 -3.40 -21.08
N ARG A 245 -2.12 -4.21 -21.48
CA ARG A 245 -3.41 -4.26 -20.80
C ARG A 245 -3.48 -5.36 -19.77
N ALA A 246 -4.01 -5.04 -18.60
CA ALA A 246 -4.28 -5.95 -17.51
C ALA A 246 -5.66 -5.69 -16.91
N GLY A 247 -6.17 -6.67 -16.18
CA GLY A 247 -7.43 -6.53 -15.44
C GLY A 247 -7.49 -7.45 -14.24
N ALA A 248 -8.24 -7.04 -13.23
CA ALA A 248 -8.50 -7.84 -12.05
C ALA A 248 -9.93 -7.68 -11.57
N LEU A 249 -10.49 -8.75 -11.04
CA LEU A 249 -11.78 -8.82 -10.37
C LEU A 249 -11.57 -9.47 -9.01
N VAL A 250 -11.97 -8.77 -7.95
CA VAL A 250 -11.81 -9.23 -6.57
C VAL A 250 -13.13 -9.01 -5.82
N PRO A 251 -13.65 -9.99 -5.09
CA PRO A 251 -14.82 -9.79 -4.25
C PRO A 251 -14.46 -8.91 -3.06
N ILE A 252 -15.36 -8.01 -2.70
CA ILE A 252 -15.24 -7.09 -1.55
C ILE A 252 -16.47 -7.22 -0.66
N GLU A 253 -16.47 -6.53 0.47
CA GLU A 253 -17.60 -6.49 1.40
C GLU A 253 -18.91 -6.10 0.71
N GLY A 254 -20.04 -6.57 1.25
CA GLY A 254 -21.38 -6.24 0.75
C GLY A 254 -21.80 -6.98 -0.53
N GLY A 255 -21.23 -8.16 -0.82
CA GLY A 255 -21.60 -8.97 -1.98
C GLY A 255 -21.27 -8.30 -3.32
N ARG A 256 -20.16 -7.60 -3.39
CA ARG A 256 -19.73 -6.80 -4.54
C ARG A 256 -18.41 -7.31 -5.11
N TRP A 257 -18.19 -7.05 -6.38
CA TRP A 257 -16.87 -7.10 -7.01
C TRP A 257 -16.29 -5.72 -7.15
N MET A 258 -15.00 -5.60 -6.90
CA MET A 258 -14.17 -4.50 -7.37
C MET A 258 -13.44 -4.97 -8.63
N VAL A 259 -13.72 -4.32 -9.75
CA VAL A 259 -13.06 -4.57 -11.04
C VAL A 259 -12.10 -3.43 -11.34
N ALA A 260 -10.87 -3.75 -11.70
CA ALA A 260 -9.87 -2.79 -12.12
C ALA A 260 -9.32 -3.18 -13.50
N LEU A 261 -9.30 -2.23 -14.42
CA LEU A 261 -8.65 -2.31 -15.72
C LEU A 261 -7.42 -1.41 -15.72
N VAL A 262 -6.35 -1.87 -16.34
CA VAL A 262 -5.04 -1.22 -16.31
C VAL A 262 -4.46 -1.18 -17.72
N GLY A 263 -3.83 -0.06 -18.09
CA GLY A 263 -3.07 0.05 -19.31
C GLY A 263 -1.81 0.87 -19.14
N ALA A 264 -0.70 0.42 -19.69
CA ALA A 264 0.59 1.09 -19.68
C ALA A 264 0.88 1.78 -21.03
N GLY A 265 1.84 2.73 -21.06
CA GLY A 265 2.20 3.44 -22.30
C GLY A 265 1.10 4.38 -22.79
N ARG A 266 0.32 4.96 -21.88
CA ARG A 266 -0.83 5.84 -22.19
C ARG A 266 -2.04 5.13 -22.80
N ASP A 267 -2.06 3.80 -22.86
CA ASP A 267 -3.22 3.00 -23.24
C ASP A 267 -4.22 2.95 -22.08
N TYR A 268 -4.75 4.12 -21.70
CA TYR A 268 -5.56 4.27 -20.48
C TYR A 268 -6.97 3.70 -20.67
N PRO A 269 -7.47 2.90 -19.71
CA PRO A 269 -8.86 2.44 -19.76
C PRO A 269 -9.84 3.62 -19.78
N PRO A 270 -10.85 3.60 -20.67
CA PRO A 270 -11.96 4.56 -20.63
C PRO A 270 -12.77 4.48 -19.34
N THR A 271 -13.48 5.56 -19.04
CA THR A 271 -14.35 5.65 -17.85
C THR A 271 -15.84 5.71 -18.19
N ASP A 272 -16.19 5.72 -19.48
CA ASP A 272 -17.55 5.50 -19.94
C ASP A 272 -17.88 4.00 -19.99
N ASP A 273 -19.16 3.66 -19.96
CA ASP A 273 -19.63 2.28 -19.81
C ASP A 273 -19.23 1.40 -20.98
N ALA A 274 -19.41 1.87 -22.21
CA ALA A 274 -19.09 1.10 -23.41
C ALA A 274 -17.58 0.90 -23.57
N GLY A 275 -16.82 1.98 -23.40
CA GLY A 275 -15.36 1.95 -23.47
C GLY A 275 -14.72 1.08 -22.40
N PHE A 276 -15.26 1.08 -21.16
CA PHE A 276 -14.77 0.21 -20.08
C PHE A 276 -14.95 -1.27 -20.43
N LEU A 277 -16.12 -1.67 -20.93
CA LEU A 277 -16.39 -3.05 -21.36
C LEU A 277 -15.56 -3.46 -22.58
N GLU A 278 -15.41 -2.56 -23.57
CA GLU A 278 -14.59 -2.82 -24.76
C GLU A 278 -13.11 -3.00 -24.40
N PHE A 279 -12.59 -2.20 -23.45
CA PHE A 279 -11.23 -2.38 -22.94
C PHE A 279 -11.08 -3.74 -22.23
N ALA A 280 -12.08 -4.16 -21.45
CA ALA A 280 -12.08 -5.48 -20.80
C ALA A 280 -12.09 -6.62 -21.81
N ARG A 281 -12.82 -6.47 -22.94
CA ARG A 281 -12.84 -7.44 -24.05
C ARG A 281 -11.47 -7.57 -24.72
N GLY A 282 -10.72 -6.47 -24.79
CA GLY A 282 -9.37 -6.41 -25.38
C GLY A 282 -8.24 -6.95 -24.51
N LEU A 283 -8.52 -7.54 -23.34
CA LEU A 283 -7.52 -8.21 -22.50
C LEU A 283 -7.03 -9.51 -23.14
N ARG A 284 -5.92 -10.06 -22.63
CA ARG A 284 -5.34 -11.35 -23.08
C ARG A 284 -6.30 -12.55 -22.96
N SER A 285 -7.34 -12.41 -22.17
CA SER A 285 -8.46 -13.36 -22.07
C SER A 285 -9.76 -12.58 -21.96
N PRO A 286 -10.82 -12.98 -22.69
CA PRO A 286 -12.13 -12.34 -22.63
C PRO A 286 -12.88 -12.65 -21.32
N LEU A 287 -12.37 -13.53 -20.46
CA LEU A 287 -13.08 -14.04 -19.27
C LEU A 287 -13.57 -12.92 -18.35
N LEU A 288 -12.77 -11.85 -18.18
CA LEU A 288 -13.20 -10.71 -17.37
C LEU A 288 -14.41 -10.00 -17.99
N TYR A 289 -14.36 -9.73 -19.30
CA TYR A 289 -15.47 -9.16 -20.04
C TYR A 289 -16.72 -10.04 -19.95
N GLU A 290 -16.60 -11.34 -20.23
CA GLU A 290 -17.70 -12.28 -20.16
C GLU A 290 -18.33 -12.36 -18.75
N THR A 291 -17.54 -12.11 -17.71
CA THR A 291 -18.00 -12.11 -16.31
C THR A 291 -18.79 -10.85 -15.97
N ILE A 292 -18.41 -9.69 -16.51
CA ILE A 292 -18.97 -8.40 -16.06
C ILE A 292 -19.96 -7.77 -17.04
N LYS A 293 -20.05 -8.25 -18.29
CA LYS A 293 -20.85 -7.59 -19.36
C LYS A 293 -22.34 -7.47 -19.01
N ASP A 294 -22.89 -8.46 -18.27
CA ASP A 294 -24.28 -8.52 -17.85
C ASP A 294 -24.46 -8.25 -16.34
N ALA A 295 -23.37 -7.97 -15.62
CA ALA A 295 -23.43 -7.69 -14.19
C ALA A 295 -23.87 -6.24 -13.93
N GLU A 296 -24.67 -6.04 -12.86
CA GLU A 296 -25.16 -4.71 -12.47
C GLU A 296 -24.00 -3.82 -11.98
N PRO A 297 -23.70 -2.69 -12.65
CA PRO A 297 -22.73 -1.74 -12.17
C PRO A 297 -23.29 -0.93 -11.00
N LEU A 298 -22.55 -0.84 -9.91
CA LEU A 298 -22.96 -0.12 -8.68
C LEU A 298 -22.36 1.28 -8.57
N THR A 299 -21.31 1.57 -9.33
CA THR A 299 -20.63 2.87 -9.36
C THR A 299 -20.27 3.26 -10.78
N PRO A 300 -20.05 4.56 -11.07
CA PRO A 300 -19.31 4.96 -12.26
C PRO A 300 -17.90 4.32 -12.29
N ALA A 301 -17.31 4.21 -13.46
CA ALA A 301 -15.90 3.87 -13.55
C ALA A 301 -15.05 5.09 -13.19
N HIS A 302 -14.13 4.92 -12.25
CA HIS A 302 -13.23 5.97 -11.79
C HIS A 302 -11.83 5.76 -12.37
N GLY A 303 -11.26 6.79 -12.99
CA GLY A 303 -9.91 6.75 -13.56
C GLY A 303 -8.85 7.30 -12.60
N TYR A 304 -7.62 6.79 -12.71
CA TYR A 304 -6.46 7.28 -11.96
C TYR A 304 -5.17 7.13 -12.78
N ARG A 305 -4.32 8.17 -12.78
CA ARG A 305 -3.11 8.24 -13.61
C ARG A 305 -1.83 8.63 -12.86
N GLN A 306 -1.88 8.85 -11.53
CA GLN A 306 -0.71 9.18 -10.72
C GLN A 306 -0.04 7.89 -10.22
N THR A 307 0.57 7.15 -11.14
CA THR A 307 1.02 5.77 -10.91
C THR A 307 2.54 5.60 -10.91
N ASP A 308 3.33 6.67 -11.11
CA ASP A 308 4.78 6.58 -11.06
C ASP A 308 5.29 6.08 -9.71
N ASN A 309 6.26 5.19 -9.73
CA ASN A 309 7.07 4.89 -8.55
C ASN A 309 7.94 6.11 -8.24
N ARG A 310 7.92 6.57 -6.99
CA ARG A 310 8.72 7.71 -6.57
C ARG A 310 9.34 7.46 -5.21
N ARG A 311 10.67 7.57 -5.13
CA ARG A 311 11.42 7.42 -3.90
C ARG A 311 12.20 8.69 -3.61
N ARG A 312 12.02 9.24 -2.42
CA ARG A 312 12.80 10.34 -1.88
C ARG A 312 13.87 9.76 -0.97
N HIS A 313 15.14 10.07 -1.29
CA HIS A 313 16.30 9.45 -0.62
C HIS A 313 16.66 10.18 0.68
N PHE A 314 15.74 10.22 1.62
CA PHE A 314 15.97 10.84 2.93
C PHE A 314 17.13 10.19 3.69
N GLU A 315 17.38 8.90 3.48
CA GLU A 315 18.47 8.14 4.10
C GLU A 315 19.87 8.59 3.65
N ARG A 316 19.96 9.34 2.55
CA ARG A 316 21.23 9.85 1.98
C ARG A 316 21.60 11.25 2.46
N LEU A 317 20.70 11.91 3.19
CA LEU A 317 20.97 13.26 3.68
C LEU A 317 22.13 13.23 4.69
N ARG A 318 23.12 14.12 4.51
CA ARG A 318 24.27 14.25 5.41
C ARG A 318 23.86 14.76 6.78
N ARG A 319 22.97 15.78 6.82
CA ARG A 319 22.33 16.33 8.00
C ARG A 319 20.85 16.00 7.95
N TRP A 320 20.31 15.53 9.05
CA TRP A 320 18.90 15.23 9.25
C TRP A 320 18.45 15.84 10.57
N PRO A 321 17.30 16.57 10.62
CA PRO A 321 16.83 17.12 11.88
C PRO A 321 16.42 16.00 12.84
N ASP A 322 16.83 16.12 14.09
CA ASP A 322 16.29 15.24 15.11
C ASP A 322 14.78 15.49 15.31
N ARG A 323 14.07 14.51 15.86
CA ARG A 323 12.62 14.58 16.17
C ARG A 323 11.72 14.75 14.95
N PHE A 324 12.19 14.39 13.75
CA PHE A 324 11.39 14.39 12.52
C PHE A 324 11.62 13.10 11.74
N VAL A 325 10.54 12.42 11.34
CA VAL A 325 10.59 11.21 10.50
C VAL A 325 9.52 11.27 9.40
N VAL A 326 9.81 10.62 8.26
CA VAL A 326 8.93 10.57 7.08
C VAL A 326 8.64 9.12 6.73
N ILE A 327 7.36 8.75 6.59
CA ILE A 327 6.91 7.37 6.36
C ILE A 327 5.89 7.27 5.23
N GLY A 328 5.60 6.04 4.81
CA GLY A 328 4.60 5.75 3.77
C GLY A 328 4.92 6.43 2.45
N ASP A 329 3.88 6.84 1.73
CA ASP A 329 4.00 7.47 0.41
C ASP A 329 4.73 8.83 0.44
N ALA A 330 4.86 9.45 1.60
CA ALA A 330 5.68 10.66 1.78
C ALA A 330 7.17 10.36 1.54
N SER A 331 7.62 9.14 1.83
CA SER A 331 8.98 8.66 1.60
C SER A 331 9.12 7.87 0.30
N CYS A 332 8.26 6.88 0.07
CA CYS A 332 8.34 5.98 -1.07
C CYS A 332 6.94 5.61 -1.56
N THR A 333 6.58 6.07 -2.74
CA THR A 333 5.33 5.75 -3.43
C THR A 333 5.60 4.68 -4.47
N PHE A 334 4.69 3.72 -4.59
CA PHE A 334 4.76 2.62 -5.56
C PHE A 334 3.68 2.78 -6.61
N ASN A 335 3.93 2.21 -7.78
CA ASN A 335 2.90 1.96 -8.76
C ASN A 335 1.80 1.08 -8.12
N PRO A 336 0.54 1.56 -8.07
CA PRO A 336 -0.52 0.89 -7.32
C PRO A 336 -0.86 -0.53 -7.78
N ILE A 337 -0.55 -0.87 -9.04
CA ILE A 337 -0.82 -2.20 -9.61
C ILE A 337 -0.16 -3.34 -8.81
N TYR A 338 0.92 -3.06 -8.10
CA TYR A 338 1.63 -4.07 -7.29
C TYR A 338 1.11 -4.20 -5.86
N ALA A 339 0.13 -3.39 -5.45
CA ALA A 339 -0.52 -3.43 -4.13
C ALA A 339 0.43 -3.34 -2.92
N GLN A 340 1.64 -2.77 -3.07
CA GLN A 340 2.70 -2.80 -2.06
C GLN A 340 2.62 -1.68 -1.01
N GLY A 341 1.99 -0.54 -1.35
CA GLY A 341 2.04 0.68 -0.55
C GLY A 341 1.56 0.50 0.90
N MET A 342 0.39 -0.12 1.10
CA MET A 342 -0.17 -0.37 2.44
C MET A 342 0.73 -1.30 3.26
N THR A 343 1.26 -2.34 2.63
CA THR A 343 2.14 -3.31 3.29
C THR A 343 3.45 -2.66 3.73
N VAL A 344 4.08 -1.85 2.87
CA VAL A 344 5.31 -1.13 3.24
C VAL A 344 5.05 -0.11 4.34
N ALA A 345 3.89 0.58 4.33
CA ALA A 345 3.48 1.46 5.41
C ALA A 345 3.38 0.70 6.75
N ALA A 346 2.77 -0.48 6.75
CA ALA A 346 2.65 -1.32 7.94
C ALA A 346 4.02 -1.84 8.42
N MET A 347 4.89 -2.30 7.52
CA MET A 347 6.26 -2.71 7.85
C MET A 347 7.08 -1.56 8.46
N THR A 348 6.92 -0.34 7.95
CA THR A 348 7.63 0.83 8.49
C THR A 348 7.10 1.26 9.86
N ALA A 349 5.80 1.10 10.12
CA ALA A 349 5.22 1.33 11.44
C ALA A 349 5.74 0.33 12.48
N VAL A 350 5.80 -0.96 12.16
CA VAL A 350 6.43 -1.97 13.03
C VAL A 350 7.91 -1.66 13.26
N ALA A 351 8.63 -1.21 12.23
CA ALA A 351 10.03 -0.79 12.39
C ALA A 351 10.18 0.44 13.30
N LEU A 352 9.21 1.37 13.30
CA LEU A 352 9.17 2.51 14.22
C LEU A 352 9.02 2.04 15.67
N ASP A 353 8.08 1.13 15.95
CA ASP A 353 7.90 0.54 17.27
C ASP A 353 9.19 -0.09 17.80
N HIS A 354 9.82 -0.96 16.99
CA HIS A 354 11.09 -1.59 17.36
C HIS A 354 12.20 -0.55 17.62
N ARG A 355 12.21 0.54 16.87
CA ARG A 355 13.19 1.61 17.06
C ARG A 355 12.94 2.37 18.35
N LEU A 356 11.72 2.77 18.65
CA LEU A 356 11.34 3.48 19.86
C LEU A 356 11.63 2.63 21.12
N ARG A 357 11.28 1.35 21.11
CA ARG A 357 11.61 0.42 22.21
C ARG A 357 13.11 0.39 22.52
N ARG A 358 13.99 0.44 21.50
CA ARG A 358 15.44 0.45 21.68
C ARG A 358 16.02 1.78 22.17
N HIS A 359 15.24 2.87 22.10
CA HIS A 359 15.62 4.19 22.56
C HIS A 359 15.03 4.52 23.94
N ARG A 360 14.26 3.61 24.53
CA ARG A 360 13.80 3.74 25.92
C ARG A 360 14.96 3.53 26.89
N ARG A 361 15.13 4.49 27.83
CA ARG A 361 16.13 4.44 28.89
C ARG A 361 15.43 4.80 30.19
N GLY A 362 15.32 3.83 31.10
CA GLY A 362 14.54 4.03 32.36
C GLY A 362 13.07 4.37 32.03
N SER A 363 12.53 5.41 32.66
CA SER A 363 11.18 5.91 32.40
C SER A 363 11.10 6.82 31.17
N GLY A 364 12.23 7.33 30.63
CA GLY A 364 12.30 8.29 29.52
C GLY A 364 12.58 7.69 28.16
N LEU A 365 12.36 8.49 27.10
CA LEU A 365 12.64 8.17 25.71
C LEU A 365 13.73 9.12 25.17
N ASP A 366 14.91 8.56 24.85
CA ASP A 366 15.98 9.31 24.21
C ASP A 366 15.78 9.33 22.69
N LEU A 367 15.42 10.48 22.14
CA LEU A 367 15.17 10.70 20.72
C LEU A 367 16.43 11.07 19.90
N ALA A 368 17.58 11.27 20.56
CA ALA A 368 18.82 11.68 19.87
C ALA A 368 19.25 10.65 18.81
N GLY A 369 19.40 11.11 17.58
CA GLY A 369 19.79 10.30 16.42
C GLY A 369 18.80 9.20 16.03
N LEU A 370 17.62 9.11 16.66
CA LEU A 370 16.54 8.20 16.31
C LEU A 370 16.11 8.41 14.86
N SER A 371 15.82 9.65 14.50
CA SER A 371 15.26 10.04 13.20
C SER A 371 16.13 9.58 12.03
N ARG A 372 17.41 9.88 12.05
CA ARG A 372 18.34 9.48 10.99
C ARG A 372 18.48 7.96 10.85
N ARG A 373 18.54 7.25 11.99
CA ARG A 373 18.63 5.78 12.00
C ARG A 373 17.33 5.17 11.48
N PHE A 374 16.19 5.74 11.82
CA PHE A 374 14.89 5.28 11.37
C PHE A 374 14.69 5.50 9.86
N GLN A 375 15.09 6.65 9.29
CA GLN A 375 15.01 6.85 7.83
C GLN A 375 15.80 5.81 7.04
N ARG A 376 16.93 5.35 7.55
CA ARG A 376 17.66 4.21 6.95
C ARG A 376 16.88 2.90 7.03
N GLN A 377 16.10 2.68 8.08
CA GLN A 377 15.21 1.51 8.19
C GLN A 377 14.02 1.60 7.22
N VAL A 378 13.39 2.78 7.07
CA VAL A 378 12.35 3.02 6.07
C VAL A 378 12.86 2.67 4.67
N ALA A 379 14.07 3.15 4.34
CA ALA A 379 14.71 2.86 3.06
C ALA A 379 14.96 1.35 2.84
N ARG A 380 15.34 0.61 3.88
CA ARG A 380 15.54 -0.85 3.81
C ARG A 380 14.22 -1.60 3.70
N ALA A 381 13.20 -1.21 4.47
CA ALA A 381 11.87 -1.83 4.45
C ALA A 381 11.21 -1.70 3.08
N SER A 382 11.41 -0.58 2.37
CA SER A 382 10.86 -0.34 1.04
C SER A 382 11.71 -0.91 -0.11
N ALA A 383 12.97 -1.32 0.13
CA ALA A 383 13.90 -1.66 -0.95
C ALA A 383 13.45 -2.83 -1.83
N GLY A 384 12.97 -3.93 -1.21
CA GLY A 384 12.50 -5.11 -1.96
C GLY A 384 11.29 -4.79 -2.82
N ALA A 385 10.29 -4.10 -2.25
CA ALA A 385 9.10 -3.64 -2.95
C ALA A 385 9.45 -2.69 -4.10
N TRP A 386 10.36 -1.72 -3.85
CA TRP A 386 10.86 -0.80 -4.87
C TRP A 386 11.49 -1.53 -6.04
N THR A 387 12.41 -2.46 -5.76
CA THR A 387 13.11 -3.21 -6.82
C THR A 387 12.14 -4.04 -7.65
N MET A 388 11.18 -4.72 -7.02
CA MET A 388 10.17 -5.51 -7.75
C MET A 388 9.29 -4.62 -8.64
N ALA A 389 8.73 -3.55 -8.11
CA ALA A 389 7.86 -2.66 -8.87
C ALA A 389 8.58 -2.00 -10.04
N THR A 390 9.75 -1.39 -9.77
CA THR A 390 10.50 -0.68 -10.82
C THR A 390 11.09 -1.62 -11.86
N SER A 391 11.52 -2.83 -11.47
CA SER A 391 12.01 -3.84 -12.42
C SER A 391 10.92 -4.25 -13.41
N GLU A 392 9.70 -4.50 -12.96
CA GLU A 392 8.59 -4.83 -13.85
C GLU A 392 8.19 -3.66 -14.75
N ASP A 393 8.15 -2.43 -14.21
CA ASP A 393 7.85 -1.24 -15.01
C ASP A 393 8.90 -0.98 -16.10
N LEU A 394 10.18 -1.31 -15.84
CA LEU A 394 11.28 -1.19 -16.80
C LEU A 394 11.23 -2.22 -17.95
N ARG A 395 10.32 -3.17 -17.94
CA ARG A 395 10.08 -4.07 -19.09
C ARG A 395 9.43 -3.37 -20.27
N TYR A 396 8.80 -2.22 -20.04
CA TYR A 396 8.19 -1.43 -21.11
C TYR A 396 9.21 -0.45 -21.70
N PRO A 397 9.37 -0.39 -23.04
CA PRO A 397 10.37 0.46 -23.67
C PRO A 397 10.10 1.97 -23.55
N TRP A 398 8.86 2.34 -23.24
CA TRP A 398 8.44 3.74 -23.04
C TRP A 398 8.54 4.22 -21.60
N THR A 399 8.97 3.37 -20.66
CA THR A 399 9.13 3.78 -19.26
C THR A 399 10.10 4.93 -19.12
N GLU A 400 9.67 5.99 -18.44
CA GLU A 400 10.46 7.18 -18.14
C GLU A 400 11.27 7.00 -16.83
N GLY A 401 12.40 7.70 -16.71
CA GLY A 401 13.22 7.79 -15.51
C GLY A 401 14.44 6.87 -15.47
N ALA A 402 14.41 5.72 -16.12
CA ALA A 402 15.56 4.82 -16.26
C ALA A 402 15.42 3.87 -17.45
N ARG A 403 16.50 3.14 -17.74
CA ARG A 403 16.51 2.00 -18.66
C ARG A 403 17.06 0.77 -17.94
N PRO A 404 16.61 -0.45 -18.28
CA PRO A 404 17.15 -1.66 -17.67
C PRO A 404 18.62 -1.85 -18.10
N ASP A 405 19.49 -1.92 -17.11
CA ASP A 405 20.89 -2.31 -17.30
C ASP A 405 21.03 -3.81 -17.54
N LEU A 406 22.24 -4.30 -17.79
CA LEU A 406 22.49 -5.71 -18.06
C LEU A 406 22.07 -6.62 -16.89
N PRO A 407 22.41 -6.33 -15.62
CA PRO A 407 21.90 -7.09 -14.48
C PRO A 407 20.38 -7.17 -14.42
N THR A 408 19.68 -6.05 -14.64
CA THR A 408 18.21 -6.01 -14.65
C THR A 408 17.65 -6.90 -15.78
N ARG A 409 18.23 -6.89 -16.98
CA ARG A 409 17.79 -7.74 -18.09
C ARG A 409 18.00 -9.23 -17.80
N VAL A 410 19.12 -9.59 -17.15
CA VAL A 410 19.37 -10.97 -16.70
C VAL A 410 18.32 -11.38 -15.66
N MET A 411 18.00 -10.47 -14.73
CA MET A 411 17.00 -10.73 -13.70
C MET A 411 15.59 -10.88 -14.31
N HIS A 412 15.22 -10.08 -15.33
CA HIS A 412 13.97 -10.29 -16.06
C HIS A 412 13.85 -11.68 -16.66
N ARG A 413 14.92 -12.17 -17.32
CA ARG A 413 14.93 -13.54 -17.90
C ARG A 413 14.81 -14.62 -16.80
N TYR A 414 15.42 -14.40 -15.65
CA TYR A 414 15.28 -15.32 -14.53
C TYR A 414 13.86 -15.30 -13.96
N ALA A 415 13.28 -14.10 -13.76
CA ALA A 415 11.90 -13.95 -13.29
C ALA A 415 10.88 -14.59 -14.24
N ASP A 416 11.09 -14.48 -15.57
CA ASP A 416 10.23 -15.15 -16.56
C ASP A 416 10.29 -16.68 -16.37
N ARG A 417 11.48 -17.25 -16.15
CA ARG A 417 11.64 -18.67 -15.87
C ARG A 417 11.01 -19.10 -14.54
N VAL A 418 11.07 -18.23 -13.51
CA VAL A 418 10.38 -18.48 -12.23
C VAL A 418 8.87 -18.54 -12.45
N LEU A 419 8.30 -17.61 -13.21
CA LEU A 419 6.86 -17.59 -13.54
C LEU A 419 6.44 -18.84 -14.30
N GLU A 420 7.21 -19.25 -15.32
CA GLU A 420 6.97 -20.48 -16.07
C GLU A 420 6.97 -21.72 -15.16
N ALA A 421 7.99 -21.83 -14.29
CA ALA A 421 8.09 -22.94 -13.35
C ALA A 421 6.98 -22.90 -12.28
N ALA A 422 6.62 -21.72 -11.79
CA ALA A 422 5.55 -21.55 -10.79
C ALA A 422 4.17 -21.96 -11.32
N ASN A 423 3.93 -21.86 -12.64
CA ASN A 423 2.67 -22.30 -13.24
C ASN A 423 2.48 -23.83 -13.20
N GLY A 424 3.55 -24.62 -13.14
CA GLY A 424 3.51 -26.08 -13.13
C GLY A 424 4.02 -26.74 -11.84
N ASN A 425 4.70 -25.99 -10.95
CA ASN A 425 5.33 -26.54 -9.74
C ASN A 425 4.82 -25.83 -8.49
N PRO A 426 4.15 -26.53 -7.54
CA PRO A 426 3.55 -25.92 -6.35
C PRO A 426 4.59 -25.33 -5.38
N GLU A 427 5.80 -25.89 -5.28
CA GLU A 427 6.82 -25.35 -4.39
C GLU A 427 7.39 -24.04 -4.92
N VAL A 428 7.65 -23.96 -6.24
CA VAL A 428 8.09 -22.72 -6.89
C VAL A 428 6.97 -21.67 -6.82
N ASN A 429 5.70 -22.07 -7.03
CA ASN A 429 4.56 -21.20 -6.88
C ASN A 429 4.48 -20.64 -5.46
N THR A 430 4.57 -21.47 -4.44
CA THR A 430 4.54 -21.05 -3.04
C THR A 430 5.67 -20.06 -2.72
N ALA A 431 6.89 -20.33 -3.19
CA ALA A 431 8.02 -19.42 -3.00
C ALA A 431 7.79 -18.08 -3.70
N PHE A 432 7.30 -18.08 -4.93
CA PHE A 432 6.98 -16.90 -5.71
C PHE A 432 5.86 -16.08 -5.04
N VAL A 433 4.76 -16.71 -4.64
CA VAL A 433 3.63 -16.05 -3.96
C VAL A 433 4.07 -15.43 -2.63
N ASN A 434 4.95 -16.09 -1.85
CA ASN A 434 5.53 -15.52 -0.63
C ASN A 434 6.36 -14.25 -0.90
N VAL A 435 7.11 -14.20 -2.01
CA VAL A 435 7.87 -13.01 -2.40
C VAL A 435 6.94 -11.88 -2.83
N VAL A 436 5.94 -12.16 -3.66
CA VAL A 436 4.94 -11.16 -4.09
C VAL A 436 4.18 -10.59 -2.88
N ASN A 437 3.89 -11.42 -1.88
CA ASN A 437 3.25 -11.01 -0.63
C ASN A 437 4.21 -10.37 0.40
N LEU A 438 5.46 -10.09 0.03
CA LEU A 438 6.50 -9.48 0.88
C LEU A 438 6.78 -10.28 2.18
N LYS A 439 6.37 -11.55 2.24
CA LYS A 439 6.69 -12.45 3.37
C LYS A 439 8.14 -12.91 3.33
N HIS A 440 8.70 -13.08 2.14
CA HIS A 440 10.10 -13.42 1.92
C HIS A 440 10.79 -12.40 1.00
N PRO A 441 12.11 -12.19 1.15
CA PRO A 441 12.85 -11.32 0.25
C PRO A 441 12.96 -11.95 -1.15
N PRO A 442 13.11 -11.15 -2.23
CA PRO A 442 13.31 -11.68 -3.59
C PRO A 442 14.47 -12.67 -3.73
N THR A 443 15.50 -12.53 -2.91
CA THR A 443 16.66 -13.45 -2.87
C THR A 443 16.29 -14.89 -2.50
N SER A 444 15.13 -15.12 -1.88
CA SER A 444 14.65 -16.46 -1.57
C SER A 444 14.33 -17.30 -2.81
N LEU A 445 14.11 -16.65 -3.97
CA LEU A 445 13.91 -17.35 -5.25
C LEU A 445 15.19 -18.02 -5.79
N PHE A 446 16.36 -17.74 -5.20
CA PHE A 446 17.63 -18.38 -5.55
C PHE A 446 17.98 -19.57 -4.66
N ARG A 447 17.11 -19.97 -3.73
CA ARG A 447 17.33 -21.15 -2.91
C ARG A 447 17.31 -22.43 -3.77
N PRO A 448 18.07 -23.49 -3.42
CA PRO A 448 18.17 -24.69 -4.24
C PRO A 448 16.82 -25.30 -4.63
N GLY A 449 15.85 -25.38 -3.70
CA GLY A 449 14.49 -25.89 -3.96
C GLY A 449 13.69 -25.12 -5.00
N VAL A 450 14.05 -23.86 -5.28
CA VAL A 450 13.46 -23.05 -6.35
C VAL A 450 14.34 -23.03 -7.58
N LEU A 451 15.65 -22.81 -7.37
CA LEU A 451 16.61 -22.64 -8.47
C LEU A 451 16.70 -23.89 -9.36
N LEU A 452 16.75 -25.08 -8.76
CA LEU A 452 16.87 -26.34 -9.52
C LEU A 452 15.67 -26.59 -10.44
N PRO A 453 14.41 -26.52 -9.98
CA PRO A 453 13.24 -26.60 -10.88
C PRO A 453 13.22 -25.51 -11.96
N VAL A 454 13.63 -24.28 -11.61
CA VAL A 454 13.66 -23.15 -12.56
C VAL A 454 14.70 -23.38 -13.67
N LEU A 455 15.82 -24.02 -13.37
CA LEU A 455 16.88 -24.34 -14.33
C LEU A 455 16.63 -25.66 -15.09
N ALA A 456 15.74 -26.52 -14.59
CA ALA A 456 15.43 -27.79 -15.24
C ALA A 456 14.85 -27.57 -16.65
N ARG A 457 15.29 -28.39 -17.62
CA ARG A 457 14.86 -28.28 -19.03
C ARG A 457 13.44 -28.83 -19.28
N ARG A 458 12.97 -29.77 -18.44
CA ARG A 458 11.60 -30.32 -18.55
C ARG A 458 10.64 -29.41 -17.84
N ARG A 459 9.69 -28.87 -18.59
CA ARG A 459 8.59 -28.03 -18.07
C ARG A 459 7.29 -28.54 -18.65
N ASP A 460 6.25 -28.53 -17.83
CA ASP A 460 4.90 -28.72 -18.34
C ASP A 460 4.56 -27.59 -19.32
N PRO A 461 3.87 -27.90 -20.42
CA PRO A 461 3.41 -26.84 -21.32
C PRO A 461 2.48 -25.86 -20.57
N PRO A 462 2.54 -24.57 -20.89
CA PRO A 462 1.68 -23.58 -20.27
C PRO A 462 0.20 -23.92 -20.55
N LEU A 463 -0.66 -23.71 -19.56
CA LEU A 463 -2.09 -23.86 -19.77
C LEU A 463 -2.58 -22.73 -20.68
N THR A 464 -3.24 -23.10 -21.78
CA THR A 464 -3.80 -22.17 -22.78
C THR A 464 -5.22 -21.72 -22.42
N ALA A 465 -5.90 -22.47 -21.56
CA ALA A 465 -7.25 -22.18 -21.04
C ALA A 465 -7.23 -22.08 -19.51
N PRO A 466 -8.21 -21.36 -18.92
CA PRO A 466 -8.35 -21.29 -17.46
C PRO A 466 -8.45 -22.67 -16.84
N PRO A 467 -7.71 -22.96 -15.74
CA PRO A 467 -7.83 -24.22 -15.04
C PRO A 467 -9.21 -24.30 -14.35
N VAL A 468 -10.03 -25.25 -14.78
CA VAL A 468 -11.33 -25.55 -14.16
C VAL A 468 -11.15 -26.68 -13.16
N THR A 469 -11.58 -26.50 -11.92
CA THR A 469 -11.63 -27.59 -10.95
C THR A 469 -12.95 -28.34 -11.16
N ARG A 470 -12.88 -29.60 -11.54
CA ARG A 470 -14.09 -30.45 -11.51
C ARG A 470 -14.46 -30.63 -10.04
N ARG A 471 -15.70 -30.30 -9.67
CA ARG A 471 -16.25 -30.48 -8.32
C ARG A 471 -16.18 -31.91 -7.78
N ALA A 472 -15.78 -32.89 -8.60
CA ALA A 472 -15.72 -34.32 -8.24
C ALA A 472 -14.56 -34.71 -7.32
N ASP A 473 -13.50 -33.90 -7.19
CA ASP A 473 -12.34 -34.26 -6.35
C ASP A 473 -12.39 -33.69 -4.92
N ALA A 474 -13.43 -32.92 -4.59
CA ALA A 474 -13.61 -32.35 -3.24
C ALA A 474 -14.27 -33.33 -2.24
N ALA A 475 -14.66 -34.54 -2.68
CA ALA A 475 -15.33 -35.55 -1.84
C ALA A 475 -14.41 -36.71 -1.39
N ARG A 476 -13.10 -36.64 -1.73
CA ARG A 476 -12.14 -37.64 -1.30
C ARG A 476 -10.87 -36.96 -0.76
N THR A 477 -10.94 -36.47 0.44
CA THR A 477 -9.85 -36.47 1.47
C THR A 477 -10.41 -35.94 2.78
#